data_35ff06f59efea56b85724b40e6cbccfb
#
_entry.id   35ff06f59efea56b85724b40e6cbccfb
#
_cell.length_a   1.000
_cell.length_b   1.000
_cell.length_c   1.000
_cell.angle_alpha   90.00
_cell.angle_beta   90.00
_cell.angle_gamma   90.00
#
_symmetry.space_group_name_H-M   'P 1'
#
loop_
_entity.id
_entity.type
_entity.pdbx_description
1 polymer ?
#
loop_
_entity_poly.entity_id
_entity_poly.type
_entity_poly.pdbx_seq_one_letter_code
_entity_poly.pdbx_strand_id
1 'polypeptide(L)'
;MAHKLSVALCAACLIGNAALVGSALGEDTEFVPETVSTKERMDPGPNVFVNMQNWRGGPSAVYFYSADDLTLKGSVSGGAQSHFAVSKDGNTVYLVSGFYSRLASGSGEHVLQIFDVPTNTLKTEIVLPFKVTQYTDDKALLQLSADERFLYVQNATPATSVTVVDLEKGSVVQEVPSPGCFGIYPTLEGYGYSTICNDGAFTTYSLGEDGTTFESQKSDKIFDPDSDPIYLASDRAKGDLLFVSYHANVYRLSDRDGVVKSVSVTPMAEGVEGNWGTSGYSVVAYNDANDVLFVPMAADHHDGSHYHGATEVWAYDLENKALLYRSNVDDLNGIHVTDGAVPTLYGVSIGSSKVFKYEVDPAARFAVKKAAEQSDFGFATTLTSSP
;
A
#
# COMPACT_ATOMS: atom_id res chain seq x y z
N MET A 1 -39.80 -9.61 -75.98
CA MET A 1 -38.82 -8.72 -76.65
C MET A 1 -37.48 -8.91 -75.88
N ALA A 2 -36.54 -9.48 -76.66
CA ALA A 2 -35.25 -9.88 -76.18
C ALA A 2 -34.27 -8.74 -76.15
N HIS A 3 -33.41 -8.68 -75.13
CA HIS A 3 -32.14 -8.01 -75.27
C HIS A 3 -31.02 -8.87 -74.67
N LYS A 4 -30.07 -9.11 -75.50
CA LYS A 4 -28.93 -10.00 -75.32
C LYS A 4 -27.87 -9.39 -74.40
N LEU A 5 -27.34 -10.25 -73.51
CA LEU A 5 -26.14 -10.00 -72.75
C LEU A 5 -24.90 -10.08 -73.68
N SER A 6 -23.99 -9.17 -73.51
CA SER A 6 -22.62 -9.28 -73.99
C SER A 6 -21.70 -9.61 -72.82
N VAL A 7 -21.11 -10.79 -72.89
CA VAL A 7 -20.00 -11.24 -72.03
C VAL A 7 -18.72 -10.68 -72.61
N ALA A 8 -18.05 -9.79 -71.84
CA ALA A 8 -16.67 -9.41 -72.17
C ALA A 8 -15.75 -10.09 -71.17
N LEU A 9 -14.95 -10.95 -71.70
CA LEU A 9 -13.86 -11.70 -71.04
C LEU A 9 -12.70 -10.73 -70.75
N CYS A 10 -12.38 -10.45 -69.49
CA CYS A 10 -11.09 -9.86 -69.08
C CYS A 10 -10.22 -10.92 -68.42
N ALA A 11 -9.52 -11.66 -69.33
CA ALA A 11 -8.37 -12.47 -68.97
C ALA A 11 -7.10 -11.62 -69.07
N ALA A 12 -6.70 -10.92 -68.05
CA ALA A 12 -5.35 -10.34 -67.92
C ALA A 12 -5.19 -9.66 -66.58
N CYS A 13 -4.82 -10.39 -65.53
CA CYS A 13 -4.14 -9.89 -64.33
C CYS A 13 -3.74 -11.08 -63.41
N LEU A 14 -3.08 -12.07 -64.02
CA LEU A 14 -2.41 -13.16 -63.30
C LEU A 14 -0.92 -13.16 -63.60
N ILE A 15 -0.24 -12.04 -63.40
CA ILE A 15 1.24 -12.03 -63.36
C ILE A 15 1.60 -10.86 -62.41
N GLY A 16 2.06 -11.16 -61.21
CA GLY A 16 2.73 -10.17 -60.40
C GLY A 16 2.37 -10.10 -58.90
N ASN A 17 2.34 -11.24 -58.19
CA ASN A 17 2.49 -11.20 -56.74
C ASN A 17 3.13 -12.53 -56.22
N ALA A 18 4.20 -12.94 -56.85
CA ALA A 18 5.02 -14.05 -56.38
C ALA A 18 6.41 -13.53 -55.96
N ALA A 19 6.45 -12.53 -55.06
CA ALA A 19 7.71 -12.16 -54.45
C ALA A 19 7.43 -11.17 -53.28
N LEU A 20 6.93 -11.66 -52.20
CA LEU A 20 7.08 -11.07 -50.85
C LEU A 20 6.46 -12.03 -49.81
N VAL A 21 6.72 -13.34 -49.94
CA VAL A 21 6.79 -14.19 -48.77
C VAL A 21 8.19 -13.94 -48.20
N GLY A 22 8.36 -12.84 -47.51
CA GLY A 22 9.45 -12.69 -46.58
C GLY A 22 9.31 -13.81 -45.58
N SER A 23 10.18 -14.80 -45.66
CA SER A 23 10.44 -15.74 -44.59
C SER A 23 10.76 -14.89 -43.35
N ALA A 24 9.78 -14.74 -42.47
CA ALA A 24 10.07 -14.51 -41.06
C ALA A 24 10.85 -15.78 -40.65
N LEU A 25 12.16 -15.75 -40.82
CA LEU A 25 13.06 -16.60 -40.09
C LEU A 25 12.86 -16.12 -38.63
N GLY A 26 11.95 -16.77 -37.90
CA GLY A 26 12.02 -16.79 -36.49
C GLY A 26 13.45 -17.23 -36.17
N GLU A 27 14.17 -16.44 -35.39
CA GLU A 27 15.37 -16.96 -34.77
C GLU A 27 14.97 -18.28 -34.14
N ASP A 28 15.60 -19.37 -34.59
CA ASP A 28 15.55 -20.66 -33.92
C ASP A 28 16.20 -20.43 -32.53
N THR A 29 15.44 -19.87 -31.59
CA THR A 29 15.80 -19.89 -30.19
C THR A 29 15.72 -21.36 -29.79
N GLU A 30 16.89 -21.98 -29.66
CA GLU A 30 17.01 -23.31 -29.11
C GLU A 30 16.14 -23.43 -27.86
N PHE A 31 15.17 -24.34 -27.88
CA PHE A 31 14.32 -24.57 -26.72
C PHE A 31 15.20 -25.05 -25.58
N VAL A 32 15.41 -24.17 -24.57
CA VAL A 32 16.08 -24.52 -23.35
C VAL A 32 15.00 -24.92 -22.33
N PRO A 33 14.94 -26.20 -21.92
CA PRO A 33 14.00 -26.65 -20.92
C PRO A 33 14.16 -25.85 -19.63
N GLU A 34 13.05 -25.43 -19.02
CA GLU A 34 13.09 -24.84 -17.69
C GLU A 34 13.73 -25.82 -16.70
N THR A 35 14.67 -25.31 -15.92
CA THR A 35 15.29 -26.09 -14.84
C THR A 35 14.53 -25.75 -13.56
N VAL A 36 13.77 -26.72 -13.06
CA VAL A 36 13.14 -26.57 -11.73
C VAL A 36 14.22 -26.75 -10.67
N SER A 37 14.49 -25.69 -9.93
CA SER A 37 15.37 -25.78 -8.76
C SER A 37 14.56 -25.41 -7.51
N THR A 38 14.76 -26.14 -6.42
CA THR A 38 14.19 -25.81 -5.12
C THR A 38 15.29 -25.22 -4.22
N LYS A 39 14.99 -24.07 -3.62
CA LYS A 39 15.85 -23.46 -2.58
C LYS A 39 15.17 -23.61 -1.23
N GLU A 40 15.92 -23.92 -0.20
CA GLU A 40 15.40 -23.98 1.17
C GLU A 40 15.07 -22.59 1.73
N ARG A 41 15.71 -21.56 1.20
CA ARG A 41 15.53 -20.15 1.61
C ARG A 41 15.61 -19.26 0.39
N MET A 42 14.93 -18.12 0.48
CA MET A 42 15.07 -17.02 -0.48
C MET A 42 16.52 -16.50 -0.47
N ASP A 43 16.92 -15.87 -1.55
CA ASP A 43 18.17 -15.13 -1.62
C ASP A 43 18.19 -14.01 -0.58
N PRO A 44 19.28 -13.80 0.16
CA PRO A 44 19.37 -12.76 1.18
C PRO A 44 19.29 -11.35 0.55
N GLY A 45 19.20 -10.35 1.40
CA GLY A 45 19.13 -8.94 1.03
C GLY A 45 17.74 -8.32 1.31
N PRO A 46 17.65 -6.99 1.25
CA PRO A 46 16.41 -6.29 1.58
C PRO A 46 15.30 -6.62 0.59
N ASN A 47 14.08 -6.60 1.10
CA ASN A 47 12.88 -6.93 0.34
C ASN A 47 11.93 -5.74 0.26
N VAL A 48 11.19 -5.68 -0.84
CA VAL A 48 9.96 -4.87 -0.97
C VAL A 48 8.77 -5.82 -0.93
N PHE A 49 7.85 -5.56 -0.03
CA PHE A 49 6.62 -6.32 0.18
C PHE A 49 5.46 -5.57 -0.47
N VAL A 50 4.70 -6.23 -1.31
CA VAL A 50 3.55 -5.64 -2.01
C VAL A 50 2.32 -6.50 -1.77
N ASN A 51 1.27 -5.91 -1.18
CA ASN A 51 0.01 -6.60 -0.93
C ASN A 51 -0.88 -6.55 -2.17
N MET A 52 -1.01 -7.68 -2.84
CA MET A 52 -1.91 -7.85 -3.98
C MET A 52 -3.30 -8.24 -3.51
N GLN A 53 -4.28 -7.43 -3.85
CA GLN A 53 -5.68 -7.66 -3.56
C GLN A 53 -6.41 -8.30 -4.74
N ASN A 54 -7.45 -9.06 -4.45
CA ASN A 54 -8.38 -9.55 -5.46
C ASN A 54 -9.82 -9.21 -5.08
N TRP A 55 -10.23 -7.99 -5.40
CA TRP A 55 -11.58 -7.46 -5.10
C TRP A 55 -12.71 -8.21 -5.79
N ARG A 56 -12.42 -9.12 -6.72
CA ARG A 56 -13.42 -9.92 -7.44
C ARG A 56 -13.63 -11.31 -6.85
N GLY A 57 -13.10 -11.55 -5.65
CA GLY A 57 -13.36 -12.77 -4.89
C GLY A 57 -12.38 -13.91 -5.15
N GLY A 58 -11.13 -13.60 -5.43
CA GLY A 58 -10.02 -14.56 -5.45
C GLY A 58 -9.10 -14.41 -4.24
N PRO A 59 -8.06 -15.25 -4.13
CA PRO A 59 -7.05 -15.13 -3.10
C PRO A 59 -6.25 -13.83 -3.28
N SER A 60 -5.83 -13.26 -2.17
CA SER A 60 -4.80 -12.22 -2.13
C SER A 60 -3.42 -12.83 -1.91
N ALA A 61 -2.37 -12.04 -2.11
CA ALA A 61 -0.99 -12.47 -1.87
C ALA A 61 -0.11 -11.28 -1.47
N VAL A 62 0.93 -11.56 -0.69
CA VAL A 62 2.03 -10.61 -0.50
C VAL A 62 3.21 -11.10 -1.33
N TYR A 63 3.63 -10.28 -2.28
CA TYR A 63 4.81 -10.55 -3.10
C TYR A 63 6.06 -9.95 -2.47
N PHE A 64 7.17 -10.67 -2.55
CA PHE A 64 8.48 -10.25 -2.04
C PHE A 64 9.41 -10.01 -3.21
N TYR A 65 9.77 -8.76 -3.42
CA TYR A 65 10.71 -8.36 -4.46
C TYR A 65 12.06 -7.99 -3.86
N SER A 66 13.13 -8.19 -4.60
CA SER A 66 14.43 -7.63 -4.28
C SER A 66 14.35 -6.10 -4.27
N ALA A 67 14.82 -5.47 -3.21
CA ALA A 67 14.89 -4.01 -3.13
C ALA A 67 15.90 -3.41 -4.12
N ASP A 68 16.83 -4.23 -4.65
CA ASP A 68 17.86 -3.76 -5.58
C ASP A 68 17.33 -3.56 -7.00
N ASP A 69 16.55 -4.53 -7.52
CA ASP A 69 16.17 -4.57 -8.94
C ASP A 69 14.71 -4.96 -9.20
N LEU A 70 13.89 -5.15 -8.15
CA LEU A 70 12.52 -5.64 -8.20
C LEU A 70 12.39 -7.07 -8.77
N THR A 71 13.43 -7.88 -8.79
CA THR A 71 13.30 -9.31 -9.11
C THR A 71 12.41 -9.99 -8.07
N LEU A 72 11.43 -10.77 -8.52
CA LEU A 72 10.56 -11.53 -7.64
C LEU A 72 11.35 -12.61 -6.89
N LYS A 73 11.34 -12.56 -5.55
CA LYS A 73 12.03 -13.52 -4.68
C LYS A 73 11.09 -14.58 -4.11
N GLY A 74 9.83 -14.24 -3.89
CA GLY A 74 8.86 -15.16 -3.34
C GLY A 74 7.49 -14.51 -3.13
N SER A 75 6.55 -15.28 -2.61
CA SER A 75 5.23 -14.77 -2.22
C SER A 75 4.59 -15.69 -1.20
N VAL A 76 3.66 -15.13 -0.43
CA VAL A 76 2.74 -15.87 0.44
C VAL A 76 1.31 -15.54 0.06
N SER A 77 0.43 -16.53 0.12
CA SER A 77 -0.97 -16.38 -0.28
C SER A 77 -1.88 -16.36 0.93
N GLY A 78 -2.88 -15.50 0.90
CA GLY A 78 -3.99 -15.44 1.85
C GLY A 78 -5.33 -15.78 1.20
N GLY A 79 -6.40 -15.57 1.96
CA GLY A 79 -7.77 -15.61 1.48
C GLY A 79 -8.17 -14.31 0.75
N ALA A 80 -9.45 -13.97 0.79
CA ALA A 80 -9.98 -12.76 0.17
C ALA A 80 -9.59 -11.51 0.99
N GLN A 81 -9.25 -10.44 0.29
CA GLN A 81 -9.09 -9.08 0.83
C GLN A 81 -8.19 -9.02 2.07
N SER A 82 -6.90 -9.21 1.85
CA SER A 82 -5.91 -9.25 2.92
C SER A 82 -5.45 -7.88 3.39
N HIS A 83 -5.06 -7.84 4.67
CA HIS A 83 -4.23 -6.79 5.26
C HIS A 83 -2.93 -7.42 5.72
N PHE A 84 -1.83 -6.71 5.58
CA PHE A 84 -0.53 -7.25 5.96
C PHE A 84 0.26 -6.27 6.84
N ALA A 85 1.11 -6.85 7.67
CA ALA A 85 2.17 -6.15 8.39
C ALA A 85 3.46 -6.96 8.29
N VAL A 86 4.59 -6.29 8.42
CA VAL A 86 5.92 -6.91 8.40
C VAL A 86 6.61 -6.58 9.71
N SER A 87 7.30 -7.58 10.30
CA SER A 87 8.13 -7.34 11.49
C SER A 87 9.25 -6.36 11.20
N LYS A 88 9.74 -5.66 12.23
CA LYS A 88 10.82 -4.66 12.09
C LYS A 88 12.10 -5.23 11.48
N ASP A 89 12.37 -6.51 11.70
CA ASP A 89 13.53 -7.20 11.13
C ASP A 89 13.30 -7.72 9.70
N GLY A 90 12.08 -7.54 9.15
CA GLY A 90 11.71 -7.99 7.81
C GLY A 90 11.57 -9.50 7.64
N ASN A 91 11.63 -10.30 8.73
CA ASN A 91 11.67 -11.77 8.66
C ASN A 91 10.30 -12.44 8.85
N THR A 92 9.29 -11.69 9.27
CA THR A 92 7.94 -12.22 9.49
C THR A 92 6.91 -11.35 8.77
N VAL A 93 6.01 -11.99 8.01
CA VAL A 93 4.80 -11.37 7.47
C VAL A 93 3.59 -11.87 8.24
N TYR A 94 2.80 -10.94 8.71
CA TYR A 94 1.48 -11.13 9.29
C TYR A 94 0.45 -10.80 8.23
N LEU A 95 -0.43 -11.75 7.92
CA LEU A 95 -1.43 -11.61 6.85
C LEU A 95 -2.81 -11.97 7.40
N VAL A 96 -3.71 -11.00 7.45
CA VAL A 96 -5.10 -11.21 7.85
C VAL A 96 -5.99 -11.22 6.62
N SER A 97 -6.81 -12.26 6.46
CA SER A 97 -7.68 -12.40 5.29
C SER A 97 -8.92 -13.23 5.59
N GLY A 98 -9.90 -13.22 4.67
CA GLY A 98 -11.14 -13.97 4.77
C GLY A 98 -11.12 -15.24 3.94
N PHE A 99 -11.54 -16.36 4.54
CA PHE A 99 -11.72 -17.63 3.87
C PHE A 99 -13.21 -18.00 3.84
N TYR A 100 -13.72 -18.40 2.68
CA TYR A 100 -15.12 -18.72 2.47
C TYR A 100 -15.29 -20.15 1.98
N SER A 101 -16.31 -20.85 2.46
CA SER A 101 -16.55 -22.27 2.14
C SER A 101 -16.84 -22.53 0.65
N ARG A 102 -17.22 -21.49 -0.12
CA ARG A 102 -17.46 -21.54 -1.56
C ARG A 102 -16.76 -20.38 -2.25
N LEU A 103 -15.45 -20.31 -2.15
CA LEU A 103 -14.55 -19.32 -2.73
C LEU A 103 -14.89 -17.86 -2.36
N ALA A 104 -16.04 -17.34 -2.79
CA ALA A 104 -16.49 -15.96 -2.57
C ALA A 104 -17.80 -15.86 -1.78
N SER A 105 -18.32 -16.96 -1.25
CA SER A 105 -19.60 -17.00 -0.53
C SER A 105 -19.69 -18.18 0.46
N GLY A 106 -20.75 -18.19 1.28
CA GLY A 106 -21.00 -19.23 2.27
C GLY A 106 -20.53 -18.84 3.65
N SER A 107 -20.37 -19.83 4.53
CA SER A 107 -19.74 -19.60 5.84
C SER A 107 -18.30 -19.17 5.62
N GLY A 108 -17.86 -18.19 6.40
CA GLY A 108 -16.51 -17.68 6.32
C GLY A 108 -15.88 -17.56 7.70
N GLU A 109 -14.57 -17.46 7.70
CA GLU A 109 -13.76 -17.14 8.87
C GLU A 109 -12.68 -16.14 8.47
N HIS A 110 -12.29 -15.28 9.41
CA HIS A 110 -11.11 -14.43 9.27
C HIS A 110 -9.95 -15.09 9.98
N VAL A 111 -8.80 -15.11 9.33
CA VAL A 111 -7.60 -15.80 9.84
C VAL A 111 -6.42 -14.87 9.77
N LEU A 112 -5.66 -14.81 10.86
CA LEU A 112 -4.30 -14.28 10.87
C LEU A 112 -3.35 -15.44 10.55
N GLN A 113 -2.62 -15.31 9.45
CA GLN A 113 -1.54 -16.21 9.06
C GLN A 113 -0.19 -15.54 9.32
N ILE A 114 0.72 -16.26 9.95
CA ILE A 114 2.07 -15.77 10.28
C ILE A 114 3.10 -16.57 9.47
N PHE A 115 3.81 -15.88 8.57
CA PHE A 115 4.75 -16.49 7.64
C PHE A 115 6.20 -16.16 7.99
N ASP A 116 7.08 -17.13 7.80
CA ASP A 116 8.53 -16.94 7.76
C ASP A 116 8.95 -16.45 6.37
N VAL A 117 9.45 -15.25 6.28
CA VAL A 117 9.83 -14.62 5.00
C VAL A 117 10.98 -15.38 4.34
N PRO A 118 12.10 -15.69 5.04
CA PRO A 118 13.21 -16.38 4.42
C PRO A 118 12.89 -17.71 3.75
N THR A 119 11.91 -18.45 4.27
CA THR A 119 11.55 -19.79 3.76
C THR A 119 10.21 -19.79 3.02
N ASN A 120 9.47 -18.68 3.01
CA ASN A 120 8.09 -18.58 2.50
C ASN A 120 7.12 -19.60 3.13
N THR A 121 7.35 -19.99 4.39
CA THR A 121 6.55 -21.01 5.05
C THR A 121 5.58 -20.42 6.07
N LEU A 122 4.39 -20.99 6.14
CA LEU A 122 3.44 -20.70 7.19
C LEU A 122 3.93 -21.27 8.54
N LYS A 123 4.09 -20.39 9.54
CA LYS A 123 4.47 -20.77 10.91
C LYS A 123 3.26 -21.18 11.73
N THR A 124 2.20 -20.39 11.68
CA THR A 124 0.99 -20.63 12.47
C THR A 124 -0.18 -19.81 11.93
N GLU A 125 -1.39 -20.20 12.35
CA GLU A 125 -2.64 -19.50 12.07
C GLU A 125 -3.41 -19.24 13.36
N ILE A 126 -4.09 -18.09 13.42
CA ILE A 126 -4.99 -17.72 14.51
C ILE A 126 -6.33 -17.32 13.93
N VAL A 127 -7.39 -18.03 14.32
CA VAL A 127 -8.75 -17.67 13.90
C VAL A 127 -9.19 -16.40 14.63
N LEU A 128 -9.68 -15.44 13.87
CA LEU A 128 -10.15 -14.15 14.35
C LEU A 128 -11.68 -14.09 14.36
N PRO A 129 -12.29 -13.17 15.12
CA PRO A 129 -13.71 -12.86 14.96
C PRO A 129 -14.03 -12.48 13.51
N PHE A 130 -15.17 -12.96 12.98
CA PHE A 130 -15.60 -12.69 11.60
C PHE A 130 -16.16 -11.26 11.46
N LYS A 131 -15.28 -10.25 11.66
CA LYS A 131 -15.60 -8.82 11.73
C LYS A 131 -14.59 -7.94 11.01
N VAL A 132 -13.45 -8.49 10.59
CA VAL A 132 -12.36 -7.74 9.96
C VAL A 132 -12.88 -6.96 8.76
N THR A 133 -12.40 -5.73 8.60
CA THR A 133 -12.76 -4.90 7.45
C THR A 133 -12.29 -5.53 6.13
N GLN A 134 -13.11 -5.43 5.09
CA GLN A 134 -12.84 -6.05 3.78
C GLN A 134 -13.14 -5.11 2.60
N TYR A 135 -13.25 -3.80 2.80
CA TYR A 135 -13.64 -2.90 1.71
C TYR A 135 -12.59 -1.84 1.36
N THR A 136 -11.48 -1.83 2.06
CA THR A 136 -10.33 -0.98 1.74
C THR A 136 -9.04 -1.70 2.11
N ASP A 137 -7.93 -1.29 1.50
CA ASP A 137 -6.58 -1.76 1.79
C ASP A 137 -5.72 -0.57 2.21
N ASP A 138 -5.26 -0.58 3.45
CA ASP A 138 -4.40 0.45 4.02
C ASP A 138 -3.54 -0.16 5.13
N LYS A 139 -2.32 0.33 5.30
CA LYS A 139 -1.42 -0.11 6.38
C LYS A 139 -2.03 0.08 7.76
N ALA A 140 -2.83 1.13 7.96
CA ALA A 140 -3.49 1.42 9.24
C ALA A 140 -4.54 0.37 9.66
N LEU A 141 -4.80 -0.67 8.87
CA LEU A 141 -5.78 -1.70 9.18
C LEU A 141 -5.20 -2.92 9.87
N LEU A 142 -3.89 -3.09 9.83
CA LEU A 142 -3.16 -4.15 10.52
C LEU A 142 -1.82 -3.60 11.02
N GLN A 143 -1.65 -3.49 12.32
CA GLN A 143 -0.49 -2.85 12.92
C GLN A 143 0.05 -3.64 14.11
N LEU A 144 1.37 -3.60 14.30
CA LEU A 144 2.06 -4.17 15.45
C LEU A 144 2.18 -3.12 16.57
N SER A 145 2.18 -3.56 17.83
CA SER A 145 2.59 -2.71 18.96
C SER A 145 4.06 -2.31 18.86
N ALA A 146 4.47 -1.32 19.64
CA ALA A 146 5.84 -0.79 19.62
C ALA A 146 6.93 -1.85 19.82
N ASP A 147 6.66 -2.89 20.60
CA ASP A 147 7.56 -4.02 20.87
C ASP A 147 7.23 -5.30 20.05
N GLU A 148 6.25 -5.21 19.13
CA GLU A 148 5.75 -6.30 18.30
C GLU A 148 5.10 -7.47 19.06
N ARG A 149 4.74 -7.28 20.32
CA ARG A 149 4.05 -8.31 21.12
C ARG A 149 2.58 -8.45 20.74
N PHE A 150 1.90 -7.33 20.49
CA PHE A 150 0.51 -7.34 20.08
C PHE A 150 0.36 -6.99 18.60
N LEU A 151 -0.60 -7.63 17.96
CA LEU A 151 -1.08 -7.28 16.64
C LEU A 151 -2.52 -6.75 16.76
N TYR A 152 -2.75 -5.59 16.17
CA TYR A 152 -4.03 -4.88 16.15
C TYR A 152 -4.69 -5.03 14.79
N VAL A 153 -5.93 -5.52 14.77
CA VAL A 153 -6.70 -5.80 13.55
C VAL A 153 -7.96 -4.96 13.52
N GLN A 154 -8.13 -4.16 12.48
CA GLN A 154 -9.30 -3.32 12.30
C GLN A 154 -10.54 -4.13 11.92
N ASN A 155 -11.61 -4.01 12.69
CA ASN A 155 -12.94 -4.54 12.39
C ASN A 155 -13.88 -3.45 11.88
N ALA A 156 -14.86 -3.84 11.05
CA ALA A 156 -15.85 -2.92 10.50
C ALA A 156 -17.31 -3.30 10.82
N THR A 157 -17.57 -4.53 11.24
CA THR A 157 -18.94 -5.05 11.40
C THR A 157 -19.17 -5.68 12.77
N PRO A 158 -20.38 -5.53 13.38
CA PRO A 158 -21.49 -4.63 12.97
C PRO A 158 -21.20 -3.16 13.27
N ALA A 159 -20.16 -2.88 14.02
CA ALA A 159 -19.59 -1.56 14.33
C ALA A 159 -18.08 -1.66 14.33
N THR A 160 -17.39 -0.52 14.20
CA THR A 160 -15.93 -0.48 14.24
C THR A 160 -15.40 -0.88 15.63
N SER A 161 -14.38 -1.72 15.62
CA SER A 161 -13.63 -2.17 16.79
C SER A 161 -12.21 -2.58 16.36
N VAL A 162 -11.35 -2.86 17.31
CA VAL A 162 -10.01 -3.40 17.08
C VAL A 162 -9.87 -4.72 17.82
N THR A 163 -9.55 -5.79 17.10
CA THR A 163 -9.16 -7.07 17.70
C THR A 163 -7.70 -7.00 18.11
N VAL A 164 -7.40 -7.35 19.34
CA VAL A 164 -6.05 -7.43 19.90
C VAL A 164 -5.62 -8.89 19.95
N VAL A 165 -4.54 -9.20 19.26
CA VAL A 165 -3.91 -10.54 19.25
C VAL A 165 -2.61 -10.47 20.03
N ASP A 166 -2.45 -11.30 21.05
CA ASP A 166 -1.18 -11.50 21.76
C ASP A 166 -0.37 -12.55 20.97
N LEU A 167 0.71 -12.12 20.32
CA LEU A 167 1.53 -12.97 19.47
C LEU A 167 2.37 -13.97 20.26
N GLU A 168 2.69 -13.68 21.53
CA GLU A 168 3.39 -14.62 22.41
C GLU A 168 2.45 -15.76 22.86
N LYS A 169 1.18 -15.42 23.17
CA LYS A 169 0.16 -16.42 23.53
C LYS A 169 -0.42 -17.12 22.32
N GLY A 170 -0.27 -16.57 21.10
CA GLY A 170 -0.87 -17.09 19.89
C GLY A 170 -2.40 -17.05 19.90
N SER A 171 -3.02 -16.03 20.48
CA SER A 171 -4.47 -15.95 20.64
C SER A 171 -5.01 -14.53 20.70
N VAL A 172 -6.29 -14.38 20.32
CA VAL A 172 -7.05 -13.14 20.55
C VAL A 172 -7.26 -12.98 22.07
N VAL A 173 -6.91 -11.80 22.59
CA VAL A 173 -7.04 -11.49 24.02
C VAL A 173 -8.11 -10.44 24.32
N GLN A 174 -8.45 -9.58 23.36
CA GLN A 174 -9.40 -8.50 23.54
C GLN A 174 -10.04 -8.06 22.23
N GLU A 175 -11.24 -7.51 22.30
CA GLU A 175 -11.87 -6.67 21.27
C GLU A 175 -12.17 -5.31 21.90
N VAL A 176 -11.56 -4.25 21.36
CA VAL A 176 -11.72 -2.87 21.84
C VAL A 176 -12.73 -2.16 20.94
N PRO A 177 -13.92 -1.82 21.44
CA PRO A 177 -14.91 -1.06 20.67
C PRO A 177 -14.39 0.35 20.31
N SER A 178 -14.51 0.74 19.05
CA SER A 178 -14.12 2.06 18.54
C SER A 178 -15.20 2.68 17.64
N PRO A 179 -16.46 2.80 18.11
CA PRO A 179 -17.58 3.20 17.26
C PRO A 179 -17.34 4.60 16.65
N GLY A 180 -17.48 4.68 15.31
CA GLY A 180 -17.24 5.91 14.56
C GLY A 180 -15.77 6.29 14.38
N CYS A 181 -14.81 5.46 14.82
CA CYS A 181 -13.39 5.68 14.61
C CYS A 181 -12.79 4.52 13.79
N PHE A 182 -11.75 4.81 12.97
CA PHE A 182 -11.17 3.87 12.03
C PHE A 182 -9.68 4.17 11.80
N GLY A 183 -8.90 3.13 11.46
CA GLY A 183 -7.45 3.20 11.33
C GLY A 183 -6.74 3.05 12.69
N ILE A 184 -5.60 2.40 12.67
CA ILE A 184 -4.82 2.04 13.87
C ILE A 184 -3.44 2.68 13.75
N TYR A 185 -3.08 3.51 14.71
CA TYR A 185 -1.80 4.22 14.78
C TYR A 185 -1.15 3.92 16.12
N PRO A 186 -0.28 2.89 16.20
CA PRO A 186 0.34 2.46 17.45
C PRO A 186 1.14 3.58 18.10
N THR A 187 1.07 3.68 19.42
CA THR A 187 1.95 4.58 20.19
C THR A 187 3.40 4.09 20.15
N LEU A 188 4.35 5.00 20.32
CA LEU A 188 5.78 4.67 20.30
C LEU A 188 6.22 3.83 21.50
N GLU A 189 5.50 3.95 22.59
CA GLU A 189 5.78 3.25 23.85
C GLU A 189 4.50 2.61 24.38
N GLY A 190 4.66 1.50 25.10
CA GLY A 190 3.55 0.72 25.65
C GLY A 190 2.72 -0.01 24.58
N TYR A 191 1.46 -0.28 24.91
CA TYR A 191 0.57 -1.10 24.09
C TYR A 191 -0.66 -0.32 23.61
N GLY A 192 -0.50 0.98 23.40
CA GLY A 192 -1.59 1.84 22.95
C GLY A 192 -1.63 2.04 21.43
N TYR A 193 -2.72 2.63 20.99
CA TYR A 193 -2.88 3.11 19.62
C TYR A 193 -3.91 4.24 19.57
N SER A 194 -3.80 5.10 18.57
CA SER A 194 -4.80 6.12 18.25
C SER A 194 -5.62 5.72 17.04
N THR A 195 -6.84 6.27 16.92
CA THR A 195 -7.74 6.07 15.77
C THR A 195 -8.31 7.41 15.32
N ILE A 196 -8.58 7.56 14.02
CA ILE A 196 -9.28 8.71 13.44
C ILE A 196 -10.79 8.54 13.66
N CYS A 197 -11.48 9.57 14.12
CA CYS A 197 -12.93 9.56 14.32
C CYS A 197 -13.68 10.43 13.30
N ASN A 198 -14.92 10.06 13.01
CA ASN A 198 -15.77 10.69 12.01
C ASN A 198 -16.16 12.16 12.30
N ASP A 199 -15.90 12.64 13.51
CA ASP A 199 -16.12 14.03 13.92
C ASP A 199 -14.86 14.91 13.81
N GLY A 200 -13.77 14.37 13.23
CA GLY A 200 -12.50 15.07 13.04
C GLY A 200 -11.59 15.07 14.28
N ALA A 201 -11.92 14.29 15.29
CA ALA A 201 -11.07 14.04 16.46
C ALA A 201 -10.31 12.72 16.33
N PHE A 202 -9.44 12.44 17.29
CA PHE A 202 -8.79 11.15 17.49
C PHE A 202 -9.17 10.58 18.85
N THR A 203 -9.26 9.26 18.94
CA THR A 203 -9.34 8.57 20.23
C THR A 203 -8.08 7.72 20.41
N THR A 204 -7.38 7.89 21.51
CA THR A 204 -6.22 7.08 21.90
C THR A 204 -6.66 6.05 22.91
N TYR A 205 -6.31 4.81 22.69
CA TYR A 205 -6.53 3.67 23.58
C TYR A 205 -5.20 3.24 24.18
N SER A 206 -5.14 3.14 25.49
CA SER A 206 -3.99 2.62 26.23
C SER A 206 -4.36 1.24 26.78
N LEU A 207 -3.64 0.20 26.38
CA LEU A 207 -3.89 -1.16 26.84
C LEU A 207 -3.01 -1.50 28.03
N GLY A 208 -3.54 -2.35 28.93
CA GLY A 208 -2.75 -2.95 30.01
C GLY A 208 -1.73 -3.96 29.46
N GLU A 209 -0.74 -4.30 30.29
CA GLU A 209 0.37 -5.20 29.93
C GLU A 209 -0.08 -6.58 29.42
N ASP A 210 -1.23 -7.07 29.84
CA ASP A 210 -1.79 -8.36 29.41
C ASP A 210 -2.68 -8.25 28.15
N GLY A 211 -2.93 -7.03 27.66
CA GLY A 211 -3.77 -6.72 26.52
C GLY A 211 -5.28 -6.86 26.76
N THR A 212 -5.70 -7.15 28.02
CA THR A 212 -7.12 -7.47 28.32
C THR A 212 -7.92 -6.28 28.88
N THR A 213 -7.23 -5.23 29.29
CA THR A 213 -7.84 -4.00 29.80
C THR A 213 -7.46 -2.83 28.92
N PHE A 214 -8.31 -1.80 28.86
CA PHE A 214 -7.99 -0.58 28.15
C PHE A 214 -8.65 0.65 28.82
N GLU A 215 -7.99 1.80 28.62
CA GLU A 215 -8.55 3.12 28.85
C GLU A 215 -8.54 3.90 27.55
N SER A 216 -9.38 4.92 27.41
CA SER A 216 -9.41 5.74 26.20
C SER A 216 -9.53 7.23 26.51
N GLN A 217 -8.86 8.04 25.69
CA GLN A 217 -8.95 9.49 25.74
C GLN A 217 -9.21 10.03 24.35
N LYS A 218 -10.18 10.95 24.24
CA LYS A 218 -10.55 11.61 22.98
C LYS A 218 -9.91 13.00 22.92
N SER A 219 -9.36 13.35 21.77
CA SER A 219 -8.81 14.69 21.51
C SER A 219 -9.92 15.71 21.23
N ASP A 220 -9.57 17.00 21.21
CA ASP A 220 -10.37 18.00 20.51
C ASP A 220 -10.43 17.72 19.01
N LYS A 221 -11.36 18.39 18.30
CA LYS A 221 -11.44 18.32 16.82
C LYS A 221 -10.13 18.87 16.21
N ILE A 222 -9.48 18.07 15.35
CA ILE A 222 -8.18 18.38 14.74
C ILE A 222 -8.34 18.78 13.28
N PHE A 223 -9.26 18.14 12.55
CA PHE A 223 -9.52 18.40 11.14
C PHE A 223 -11.02 18.46 10.86
N ASP A 224 -11.39 18.95 9.69
CA ASP A 224 -12.78 18.96 9.27
C ASP A 224 -13.06 17.84 8.26
N PRO A 225 -13.76 16.76 8.67
CA PRO A 225 -13.98 15.60 7.81
C PRO A 225 -14.88 15.88 6.62
N ASP A 226 -15.70 16.95 6.66
CA ASP A 226 -16.64 17.29 5.59
C ASP A 226 -15.98 18.14 4.49
N SER A 227 -15.05 19.02 4.86
CA SER A 227 -14.42 19.95 3.91
C SER A 227 -13.03 19.55 3.49
N ASP A 228 -12.24 18.94 4.39
CA ASP A 228 -10.85 18.52 4.12
C ASP A 228 -10.48 17.26 4.92
N PRO A 229 -11.03 16.10 4.55
CA PRO A 229 -10.73 14.85 5.25
C PRO A 229 -9.25 14.47 5.13
N ILE A 230 -8.69 13.90 6.19
CA ILE A 230 -7.35 13.32 6.16
C ILE A 230 -7.39 11.87 5.64
N TYR A 231 -6.33 11.45 4.94
CA TYR A 231 -6.16 10.06 4.52
C TYR A 231 -5.88 9.16 5.72
N LEU A 232 -6.21 7.87 5.60
CA LEU A 232 -5.82 6.85 6.58
C LEU A 232 -4.30 6.63 6.59
N ALA A 233 -3.67 6.76 5.43
CA ALA A 233 -2.23 6.61 5.30
C ALA A 233 -1.49 7.61 6.20
N SER A 234 -0.56 7.10 6.98
CA SER A 234 0.26 7.87 7.92
C SER A 234 1.69 7.37 7.95
N ASP A 235 2.56 8.21 8.47
CA ASP A 235 3.94 7.86 8.81
C ASP A 235 4.31 8.58 10.14
N ARG A 236 5.54 8.40 10.62
CA ARG A 236 6.02 9.09 11.82
C ARG A 236 7.27 9.90 11.52
N ALA A 237 7.21 11.20 11.80
CA ALA A 237 8.35 12.11 11.73
C ALA A 237 8.83 12.48 13.13
N LYS A 238 10.06 12.06 13.47
CA LYS A 238 10.67 12.34 14.79
C LYS A 238 9.73 11.98 15.96
N GLY A 239 8.95 10.92 15.76
CA GLY A 239 8.00 10.39 16.73
C GLY A 239 6.59 10.98 16.69
N ASP A 240 6.33 12.07 15.98
CA ASP A 240 4.99 12.59 15.76
C ASP A 240 4.31 11.89 14.56
N LEU A 241 3.00 11.70 14.61
CA LEU A 241 2.21 11.20 13.51
C LEU A 241 2.14 12.23 12.38
N LEU A 242 2.32 11.78 11.15
CA LEU A 242 2.13 12.56 9.93
C LEU A 242 0.91 12.07 9.17
N PHE A 243 0.06 13.01 8.78
CA PHE A 243 -1.05 12.77 7.86
C PHE A 243 -1.07 13.83 6.77
N VAL A 244 -1.70 13.52 5.66
CA VAL A 244 -1.98 14.46 4.60
C VAL A 244 -3.49 14.47 4.35
N SER A 245 -4.06 15.65 4.14
CA SER A 245 -5.47 15.79 3.82
C SER A 245 -5.74 15.73 2.31
N TYR A 246 -7.00 15.69 1.96
CA TYR A 246 -7.49 15.74 0.59
C TYR A 246 -6.97 16.97 -0.17
N HIS A 247 -6.94 18.15 0.46
CA HIS A 247 -6.40 19.39 -0.10
C HIS A 247 -4.89 19.57 0.13
N ALA A 248 -4.16 18.48 0.41
CA ALA A 248 -2.70 18.49 0.61
C ALA A 248 -2.23 19.36 1.78
N ASN A 249 -3.01 19.45 2.86
CA ASN A 249 -2.52 19.96 4.12
C ASN A 249 -1.76 18.87 4.87
N VAL A 250 -0.53 19.17 5.29
CA VAL A 250 0.31 18.27 6.10
C VAL A 250 0.00 18.50 7.57
N TYR A 251 -0.52 17.48 8.23
CA TYR A 251 -0.80 17.45 9.67
C TYR A 251 0.33 16.74 10.39
N ARG A 252 0.97 17.42 11.32
CA ARG A 252 1.89 16.83 12.29
C ARG A 252 1.21 16.81 13.65
N LEU A 253 1.05 15.61 14.23
CA LEU A 253 0.26 15.39 15.43
C LEU A 253 1.10 14.63 16.46
N SER A 254 1.05 15.04 17.72
CA SER A 254 1.71 14.35 18.84
C SER A 254 0.70 13.53 19.63
N ASP A 255 1.04 12.26 19.89
CA ASP A 255 0.29 11.32 20.74
C ASP A 255 1.02 10.96 22.05
N ARG A 256 2.12 11.66 22.35
CA ARG A 256 3.04 11.34 23.46
C ARG A 256 2.42 11.40 24.85
N ASP A 257 1.40 12.25 25.03
CA ASP A 257 0.72 12.43 26.32
C ASP A 257 -0.53 11.52 26.47
N GLY A 258 -0.68 10.50 25.62
CA GLY A 258 -1.84 9.61 25.62
C GLY A 258 -3.11 10.23 25.02
N VAL A 259 -3.02 11.41 24.44
CA VAL A 259 -4.07 12.08 23.67
C VAL A 259 -3.46 12.80 22.48
N VAL A 260 -4.06 12.65 21.31
CA VAL A 260 -3.56 13.29 20.10
C VAL A 260 -3.76 14.81 20.16
N LYS A 261 -2.70 15.55 19.86
CA LYS A 261 -2.69 17.03 19.79
C LYS A 261 -2.07 17.49 18.48
N SER A 262 -2.62 18.53 17.88
CA SER A 262 -2.03 19.17 16.72
C SER A 262 -0.75 19.90 17.10
N VAL A 263 0.35 19.58 16.40
CA VAL A 263 1.63 20.29 16.50
C VAL A 263 1.70 21.36 15.41
N SER A 264 1.35 20.99 14.17
CA SER A 264 1.26 21.93 13.06
C SER A 264 0.34 21.42 11.97
N VAL A 265 -0.24 22.35 11.22
CA VAL A 265 -0.92 22.10 9.95
C VAL A 265 -0.30 23.05 8.92
N THR A 266 0.14 22.50 7.79
CA THR A 266 0.86 23.28 6.77
C THR A 266 0.31 22.96 5.39
N PRO A 267 -0.18 23.96 4.63
CA PRO A 267 -0.67 23.76 3.26
C PRO A 267 0.51 23.56 2.30
N MET A 268 0.72 22.33 1.84
CA MET A 268 1.88 21.97 1.01
C MET A 268 1.80 22.56 -0.40
N ALA A 269 0.59 22.79 -0.93
CA ALA A 269 0.35 23.33 -2.26
C ALA A 269 0.20 24.87 -2.29
N GLU A 270 0.37 25.56 -1.17
CA GLU A 270 0.24 27.02 -1.12
C GLU A 270 1.27 27.70 -2.03
N GLY A 271 0.79 28.64 -2.87
CA GLY A 271 1.62 29.38 -3.82
C GLY A 271 2.04 28.60 -5.07
N VAL A 272 1.61 27.35 -5.22
CA VAL A 272 1.84 26.58 -6.45
C VAL A 272 0.67 26.80 -7.41
N GLU A 273 0.97 27.22 -8.64
CA GLU A 273 -0.05 27.45 -9.68
C GLU A 273 -0.75 26.12 -10.05
N GLY A 274 -2.07 26.17 -10.18
CA GLY A 274 -2.91 25.01 -10.52
C GLY A 274 -3.80 24.56 -9.37
N ASN A 275 -4.63 23.54 -9.62
CA ASN A 275 -5.54 22.94 -8.64
C ASN A 275 -4.97 21.62 -8.16
N TRP A 276 -3.99 21.67 -7.27
CA TRP A 276 -3.26 20.51 -6.77
C TRP A 276 -3.91 19.93 -5.53
N GLY A 277 -3.95 18.59 -5.46
CA GLY A 277 -4.35 17.86 -4.26
C GLY A 277 -3.72 16.48 -4.20
N THR A 278 -3.83 15.85 -3.05
CA THR A 278 -3.31 14.52 -2.80
C THR A 278 -4.12 13.48 -3.60
N SER A 279 -3.44 12.51 -4.20
CA SER A 279 -4.07 11.47 -5.02
C SER A 279 -3.45 10.10 -4.76
N GLY A 280 -4.29 9.05 -4.74
CA GLY A 280 -3.91 7.68 -4.41
C GLY A 280 -4.45 7.22 -3.05
N TYR A 281 -3.91 6.14 -2.53
CA TYR A 281 -4.34 5.50 -1.28
C TYR A 281 -3.26 5.55 -0.20
N SER A 282 -2.09 4.96 -0.42
CA SER A 282 -0.92 5.08 0.48
C SER A 282 -0.11 6.32 0.12
N VAL A 283 -0.53 7.47 0.63
CA VAL A 283 -0.11 8.80 0.15
C VAL A 283 0.92 9.50 1.03
N VAL A 284 1.39 8.87 2.08
CA VAL A 284 2.37 9.43 3.03
C VAL A 284 3.58 8.53 3.08
N ALA A 285 4.76 9.06 2.74
CA ALA A 285 6.03 8.36 2.90
C ALA A 285 7.10 9.34 3.40
N TYR A 286 7.67 9.07 4.56
CA TYR A 286 8.62 9.95 5.21
C TYR A 286 10.01 9.32 5.27
N ASN A 287 11.03 10.11 4.92
CA ASN A 287 12.43 9.74 5.07
C ASN A 287 13.01 10.41 6.33
N ASP A 288 13.27 9.63 7.36
CA ASP A 288 13.72 10.12 8.67
C ASP A 288 15.12 10.75 8.63
N ALA A 289 16.04 10.17 7.86
CA ALA A 289 17.42 10.66 7.79
C ALA A 289 17.54 12.10 7.25
N ASN A 290 16.60 12.55 6.42
CA ASN A 290 16.64 13.85 5.78
C ASN A 290 15.49 14.78 6.18
N ASP A 291 14.54 14.33 7.01
CA ASP A 291 13.32 15.06 7.41
C ASP A 291 12.46 15.48 6.20
N VAL A 292 12.34 14.59 5.21
CA VAL A 292 11.63 14.86 3.95
C VAL A 292 10.40 13.96 3.82
N LEU A 293 9.26 14.59 3.58
CA LEU A 293 7.99 13.94 3.28
C LEU A 293 7.80 13.85 1.76
N PHE A 294 7.39 12.68 1.27
CA PHE A 294 6.98 12.45 -0.10
C PHE A 294 5.48 12.24 -0.16
N VAL A 295 4.81 12.98 -1.08
CA VAL A 295 3.35 12.92 -1.26
C VAL A 295 3.02 12.79 -2.74
N PRO A 296 2.21 11.81 -3.15
CA PRO A 296 1.71 11.71 -4.51
C PRO A 296 0.60 12.74 -4.75
N MET A 297 0.71 13.49 -5.85
CA MET A 297 -0.10 14.66 -6.16
C MET A 297 -0.70 14.60 -7.57
N ALA A 298 -1.91 15.13 -7.71
CA ALA A 298 -2.59 15.29 -8.99
C ALA A 298 -2.89 16.77 -9.28
N ALA A 299 -2.71 17.18 -10.54
CA ALA A 299 -2.85 18.57 -10.99
C ALA A 299 -4.31 19.02 -11.16
N ASP A 300 -5.23 18.11 -11.39
CA ASP A 300 -6.65 18.39 -11.60
C ASP A 300 -7.46 17.80 -10.43
N HIS A 301 -7.25 18.43 -9.26
CA HIS A 301 -7.89 17.96 -8.03
C HIS A 301 -9.38 18.32 -8.01
N HIS A 302 -10.23 17.31 -7.92
CA HIS A 302 -11.69 17.40 -7.88
C HIS A 302 -12.27 16.21 -7.13
N ASP A 303 -13.55 16.24 -6.80
CA ASP A 303 -14.21 15.14 -6.14
C ASP A 303 -14.07 13.83 -6.93
N GLY A 304 -13.50 12.82 -6.28
CA GLY A 304 -13.16 11.53 -6.89
C GLY A 304 -11.74 11.44 -7.45
N SER A 305 -10.95 12.51 -7.58
CA SER A 305 -9.57 12.47 -8.10
C SER A 305 -8.65 11.58 -7.25
N HIS A 306 -8.92 11.46 -5.96
CA HIS A 306 -8.16 10.61 -5.04
C HIS A 306 -8.24 9.09 -5.35
N TYR A 307 -9.19 8.64 -6.18
CA TYR A 307 -9.25 7.25 -6.64
C TYR A 307 -8.28 6.95 -7.78
N HIS A 308 -7.73 7.98 -8.41
CA HIS A 308 -6.78 7.84 -9.51
C HIS A 308 -5.35 7.81 -9.00
N GLY A 309 -4.44 7.34 -9.82
CA GLY A 309 -3.01 7.41 -9.53
C GLY A 309 -2.46 8.82 -9.72
N ALA A 310 -1.50 9.18 -8.90
CA ALA A 310 -0.82 10.46 -8.98
C ALA A 310 0.15 10.53 -10.16
N THR A 311 0.23 11.69 -10.79
CA THR A 311 1.17 11.96 -11.88
C THR A 311 2.46 12.63 -11.43
N GLU A 312 2.49 13.14 -10.21
CA GLU A 312 3.69 13.70 -9.58
C GLU A 312 3.87 13.15 -8.16
N VAL A 313 5.12 13.09 -7.70
CA VAL A 313 5.49 12.97 -6.30
C VAL A 313 6.21 14.24 -5.90
N TRP A 314 5.76 14.85 -4.83
CA TRP A 314 6.34 16.06 -4.27
C TRP A 314 7.20 15.71 -3.06
N ALA A 315 8.47 16.19 -3.07
CA ALA A 315 9.37 16.15 -1.92
C ALA A 315 9.22 17.45 -1.13
N TYR A 316 8.91 17.33 0.16
CA TYR A 316 8.60 18.44 1.05
C TYR A 316 9.46 18.41 2.32
N ASP A 317 10.16 19.50 2.60
CA ASP A 317 10.95 19.70 3.81
C ASP A 317 10.03 20.05 4.97
N LEU A 318 9.96 19.18 5.96
CA LEU A 318 9.07 19.36 7.12
C LEU A 318 9.58 20.43 8.09
N GLU A 319 10.91 20.59 8.22
CA GLU A 319 11.50 21.56 9.13
C GLU A 319 11.32 22.99 8.60
N ASN A 320 11.67 23.20 7.32
CA ASN A 320 11.59 24.53 6.68
C ASN A 320 10.21 24.81 6.09
N LYS A 321 9.30 23.84 6.10
CA LYS A 321 7.95 23.92 5.50
C LYS A 321 8.00 24.37 4.05
N ALA A 322 8.84 23.72 3.26
CA ALA A 322 9.13 24.13 1.90
C ALA A 322 9.04 22.99 0.89
N LEU A 323 8.41 23.25 -0.25
CA LEU A 323 8.43 22.36 -1.40
C LEU A 323 9.84 22.30 -1.99
N LEU A 324 10.48 21.12 -1.91
CA LEU A 324 11.82 20.92 -2.44
C LEU A 324 11.81 20.64 -3.93
N TYR A 325 11.05 19.65 -4.36
CA TYR A 325 11.00 19.24 -5.76
C TYR A 325 9.66 18.60 -6.11
N ARG A 326 9.32 18.64 -7.40
CA ARG A 326 8.16 17.99 -8.00
C ARG A 326 8.66 17.07 -9.10
N SER A 327 8.45 15.78 -8.97
CA SER A 327 8.90 14.78 -9.94
C SER A 327 7.72 14.14 -10.64
N ASN A 328 7.76 14.00 -11.96
CA ASN A 328 6.78 13.21 -12.70
C ASN A 328 6.95 11.73 -12.40
N VAL A 329 5.84 11.02 -12.21
CA VAL A 329 5.79 9.59 -11.93
C VAL A 329 4.71 8.88 -12.75
N ASP A 330 4.63 7.55 -12.61
CA ASP A 330 3.84 6.67 -13.48
C ASP A 330 2.50 6.26 -12.83
N ASP A 331 1.56 7.20 -12.66
CA ASP A 331 0.19 6.91 -12.18
C ASP A 331 0.17 6.14 -10.84
N LEU A 332 0.87 6.67 -9.82
CA LEU A 332 1.06 6.00 -8.54
C LEU A 332 -0.16 6.09 -7.63
N ASN A 333 -0.63 4.94 -7.15
CA ASN A 333 -1.70 4.84 -6.17
C ASN A 333 -1.23 4.62 -4.73
N GLY A 334 0.01 4.20 -4.54
CA GLY A 334 0.65 4.06 -3.24
C GLY A 334 2.15 4.21 -3.35
N ILE A 335 2.76 4.77 -2.30
CA ILE A 335 4.21 4.96 -2.21
C ILE A 335 4.76 4.50 -0.87
N HIS A 336 6.05 4.21 -0.86
CA HIS A 336 6.87 3.95 0.32
C HIS A 336 8.29 4.45 0.06
N VAL A 337 8.95 5.03 1.05
CA VAL A 337 10.33 5.49 0.98
C VAL A 337 11.17 4.83 2.08
N THR A 338 12.44 4.54 1.78
CA THR A 338 13.39 4.00 2.76
C THR A 338 13.98 5.10 3.64
N ASP A 339 14.42 4.74 4.87
CA ASP A 339 14.93 5.70 5.87
C ASP A 339 16.37 6.13 5.67
N GLY A 340 17.09 5.57 4.70
CA GLY A 340 18.52 5.86 4.49
C GLY A 340 18.81 7.31 4.07
N ALA A 341 20.06 7.75 4.23
CA ALA A 341 20.53 9.08 3.80
C ALA A 341 20.41 9.31 2.29
N VAL A 342 20.49 8.24 1.49
CA VAL A 342 20.14 8.21 0.07
C VAL A 342 18.91 7.32 -0.05
N PRO A 343 17.70 7.88 -0.01
CA PRO A 343 16.48 7.09 0.00
C PRO A 343 16.18 6.47 -1.35
N THR A 344 15.42 5.39 -1.32
CA THR A 344 14.77 4.81 -2.49
C THR A 344 13.25 4.95 -2.31
N LEU A 345 12.55 5.38 -3.35
CA LEU A 345 11.09 5.42 -3.36
C LEU A 345 10.56 4.25 -4.17
N TYR A 346 9.63 3.51 -3.57
CA TYR A 346 8.86 2.48 -4.25
C TYR A 346 7.43 2.95 -4.45
N GLY A 347 6.82 2.53 -5.54
CA GLY A 347 5.44 2.88 -5.84
C GLY A 347 4.68 1.76 -6.51
N VAL A 348 3.35 1.78 -6.40
CA VAL A 348 2.45 0.85 -7.07
C VAL A 348 1.43 1.62 -7.89
N SER A 349 1.08 1.09 -9.08
CA SER A 349 0.03 1.62 -9.94
C SER A 349 -1.01 0.54 -10.19
N ILE A 350 -2.25 0.86 -9.85
CA ILE A 350 -3.41 0.00 -10.13
C ILE A 350 -3.69 -0.01 -11.63
N GLY A 351 -3.60 1.15 -12.27
CA GLY A 351 -3.94 1.31 -13.69
C GLY A 351 -3.04 0.48 -14.62
N SER A 352 -1.75 0.41 -14.32
CA SER A 352 -0.78 -0.37 -15.09
C SER A 352 -0.48 -1.76 -14.51
N SER A 353 -0.96 -2.08 -13.31
CA SER A 353 -0.61 -3.29 -12.55
C SER A 353 0.91 -3.46 -12.38
N LYS A 354 1.59 -2.37 -12.00
CA LYS A 354 3.05 -2.33 -11.89
C LYS A 354 3.52 -1.90 -10.51
N VAL A 355 4.69 -2.44 -10.13
CA VAL A 355 5.54 -1.93 -9.04
C VAL A 355 6.68 -1.16 -9.67
N PHE A 356 7.04 -0.04 -9.07
CA PHE A 356 8.12 0.83 -9.52
C PHE A 356 9.17 1.02 -8.42
N LYS A 357 10.41 1.16 -8.85
CA LYS A 357 11.53 1.66 -8.04
C LYS A 357 12.02 2.97 -8.63
N TYR A 358 12.17 3.97 -7.78
CA TYR A 358 12.75 5.26 -8.12
C TYR A 358 13.98 5.52 -7.25
N GLU A 359 15.06 5.93 -7.88
CA GLU A 359 16.20 6.55 -7.20
C GLU A 359 15.80 7.96 -6.77
N VAL A 360 16.13 8.32 -5.53
CA VAL A 360 15.93 9.66 -4.99
C VAL A 360 17.30 10.33 -4.86
N ASP A 361 17.48 11.52 -5.43
CA ASP A 361 18.74 12.25 -5.40
C ASP A 361 18.68 13.42 -4.39
N PRO A 362 19.27 13.29 -3.18
CA PRO A 362 19.32 14.38 -2.22
C PRO A 362 20.05 15.62 -2.73
N ALA A 363 21.07 15.47 -3.61
CA ALA A 363 21.80 16.59 -4.20
C ALA A 363 20.96 17.37 -5.23
N ALA A 364 19.98 16.71 -5.86
CA ALA A 364 18.99 17.30 -6.74
C ALA A 364 17.68 17.67 -6.02
N ARG A 365 17.75 18.03 -4.75
CA ARG A 365 16.60 18.43 -3.91
C ARG A 365 15.55 17.31 -3.80
N PHE A 366 15.99 16.06 -3.71
CA PHE A 366 15.13 14.86 -3.61
C PHE A 366 14.27 14.59 -4.86
N ALA A 367 14.76 14.99 -6.03
CA ALA A 367 14.17 14.57 -7.29
C ALA A 367 14.15 13.04 -7.40
N VAL A 368 13.04 12.46 -7.88
CA VAL A 368 12.91 11.02 -8.09
C VAL A 368 13.03 10.68 -9.58
N LYS A 369 13.72 9.56 -9.87
CA LYS A 369 13.94 9.06 -11.23
C LYS A 369 13.66 7.56 -11.26
N LYS A 370 12.81 7.13 -12.19
CA LYS A 370 12.51 5.70 -12.37
C LYS A 370 13.78 4.89 -12.68
N ALA A 371 14.04 3.86 -11.89
CA ALA A 371 15.18 2.97 -12.00
C ALA A 371 14.78 1.55 -12.44
N ALA A 372 13.64 1.04 -11.96
CA ALA A 372 13.14 -0.28 -12.33
C ALA A 372 11.60 -0.31 -12.29
N GLU A 373 11.03 -1.29 -12.96
CA GLU A 373 9.61 -1.63 -12.89
C GLU A 373 9.39 -3.14 -13.03
N GLN A 374 8.32 -3.65 -12.42
CA GLN A 374 7.86 -5.02 -12.54
C GLN A 374 6.36 -5.03 -12.78
N SER A 375 5.90 -5.93 -13.68
CA SER A 375 4.51 -6.02 -14.12
C SER A 375 3.81 -7.26 -13.56
N ASP A 376 2.49 -7.33 -13.81
CA ASP A 376 1.65 -8.54 -13.70
C ASP A 376 1.40 -9.05 -12.28
N PHE A 377 1.28 -8.17 -11.31
CA PHE A 377 0.96 -8.60 -9.94
C PHE A 377 -0.48 -8.27 -9.48
N GLY A 378 -1.32 -7.69 -10.32
CA GLY A 378 -2.72 -7.40 -10.02
C GLY A 378 -2.95 -6.03 -9.35
N PHE A 379 -3.93 -5.95 -8.45
CA PHE A 379 -4.33 -4.72 -7.77
C PHE A 379 -3.60 -4.58 -6.44
N ALA A 380 -2.80 -3.54 -6.27
CA ALA A 380 -2.15 -3.22 -5.01
C ALA A 380 -2.19 -1.72 -4.70
N THR A 381 -2.36 -1.39 -3.44
CA THR A 381 -2.34 -0.01 -2.92
C THR A 381 -1.34 0.15 -1.78
N THR A 382 -0.96 -0.95 -1.13
CA THR A 382 -0.06 -0.96 0.02
C THR A 382 1.23 -1.71 -0.26
N LEU A 383 2.34 -1.13 0.16
CA LEU A 383 3.68 -1.70 0.06
C LEU A 383 4.54 -1.20 1.23
N THR A 384 5.58 -1.96 1.53
CA THR A 384 6.62 -1.58 2.50
C THR A 384 7.95 -2.24 2.13
N SER A 385 9.05 -1.86 2.79
CA SER A 385 10.33 -2.55 2.63
C SER A 385 10.84 -3.07 3.97
N SER A 386 11.70 -4.09 3.91
CA SER A 386 12.56 -4.43 5.04
C SER A 386 13.74 -3.47 5.14
N PRO A 387 14.37 -3.39 6.31
CA PRO A 387 15.61 -2.66 6.49
C PRO A 387 16.74 -3.09 5.55
#